data_0be9f56e5f3c718dd393c7c5f8b5df0a
#
_entry.id   0be9f56e5f3c718dd393c7c5f8b5df0a
#
_cell.length_a   1.000
_cell.length_b   1.000
_cell.length_c   1.000
_cell.angle_alpha   90.00
_cell.angle_beta   90.00
_cell.angle_gamma   90.00
#
_symmetry.space_group_name_H-M   'P 1'
#
loop_
_entity.id
_entity.type
_entity.pdbx_description
1 polymer ?
#
loop_
_entity_poly.entity_id
_entity_poly.type
_entity_poly.pdbx_seq_one_letter_code
_entity_poly.pdbx_strand_id
1 'polypeptide(L)'
;LKNGKVTVAQSFHGGVLRTREMLEAGGGAGPRLKGLFKAYASELVEQIQQAIPREKVAALVVMGAGARFAAEQAAGEEQGEDPRVTRAPAARLAELADQLAPMPPDALVRRYKMTFQDATAVAPGVMTIAQAARALKIRDVRIVQATLRDGLLRDMALREHRSEGFEEQVVYSAEMLAARYGADPAHYRNVEAASLALFDELQEEHQLHGHERLLLRCAAILHDIGAHVNARAHHKHSMYLIANSDLFGLTRHDMQLVATVARYHRKAVPGPSHPEFAVLPLEDRMRVAKLAAILRVADSIERTPRDEPRRLSFRREADRFVILVRDMEDLTMERLVLRTKGNLFADVFGLVPDVRELRAEPPGAMA
;
A
#
# COMPACT_ATOMS: atom_id res chain seq x y z
N LEU A 1 -10.39 -6.86 -4.69
CA LEU A 1 -9.91 -6.71 -6.07
C LEU A 1 -11.04 -6.19 -6.95
N LYS A 2 -10.78 -5.17 -7.75
CA LYS A 2 -11.69 -4.67 -8.79
C LYS A 2 -10.92 -4.70 -10.12
N ASN A 3 -11.45 -5.41 -11.10
CA ASN A 3 -10.81 -5.57 -12.42
C ASN A 3 -9.34 -6.03 -12.33
N GLY A 4 -9.05 -6.97 -11.44
CA GLY A 4 -7.70 -7.49 -11.23
C GLY A 4 -6.77 -6.60 -10.37
N LYS A 5 -7.17 -5.37 -10.03
CA LYS A 5 -6.39 -4.45 -9.19
C LYS A 5 -6.80 -4.53 -7.72
N VAL A 6 -5.82 -4.45 -6.81
CA VAL A 6 -6.06 -4.39 -5.36
C VAL A 6 -6.53 -2.97 -5.02
N THR A 7 -7.78 -2.83 -4.60
CA THR A 7 -8.38 -1.52 -4.25
C THR A 7 -8.20 -1.16 -2.78
N VAL A 8 -8.11 -2.18 -1.93
CA VAL A 8 -7.89 -2.04 -0.48
C VAL A 8 -6.99 -3.20 -0.05
N ALA A 9 -5.94 -2.91 0.68
CA ALA A 9 -5.15 -3.88 1.43
C ALA A 9 -5.11 -3.42 2.89
N GLN A 10 -5.60 -4.25 3.80
CA GLN A 10 -5.66 -3.93 5.21
C GLN A 10 -5.48 -5.20 6.04
N SER A 11 -4.66 -5.11 7.09
CA SER A 11 -4.55 -6.16 8.11
C SER A 11 -5.57 -5.91 9.21
N PHE A 12 -6.30 -6.95 9.56
CA PHE A 12 -7.25 -6.94 10.68
C PHE A 12 -6.70 -7.77 11.83
N HIS A 13 -6.86 -7.28 13.06
CA HIS A 13 -6.42 -7.98 14.26
C HIS A 13 -7.34 -9.16 14.63
N GLY A 14 -7.71 -9.96 13.63
CA GLY A 14 -8.64 -11.08 13.71
C GLY A 14 -8.00 -12.46 13.55
N GLY A 15 -6.70 -12.58 13.80
CA GLY A 15 -5.98 -13.85 13.68
C GLY A 15 -6.49 -14.93 14.61
N VAL A 16 -6.55 -16.17 14.11
CA VAL A 16 -7.04 -17.36 14.83
C VAL A 16 -6.34 -17.59 16.15
N LEU A 17 -5.03 -17.33 16.24
CA LEU A 17 -4.26 -17.47 17.49
C LEU A 17 -4.73 -16.49 18.55
N ARG A 18 -4.96 -15.24 18.18
CA ARG A 18 -5.43 -14.19 19.10
C ARG A 18 -6.86 -14.49 19.59
N THR A 19 -7.70 -14.97 18.68
CA THR A 19 -9.06 -15.43 19.03
C THR A 19 -9.00 -16.56 20.04
N ARG A 20 -8.07 -17.49 19.88
CA ARG A 20 -7.82 -18.58 20.81
C ARG A 20 -7.37 -18.08 22.18
N GLU A 21 -6.36 -17.22 22.26
CA GLU A 21 -5.85 -16.65 23.50
C GLU A 21 -6.94 -15.90 24.28
N MET A 22 -7.76 -15.12 23.59
CA MET A 22 -8.91 -14.44 24.21
C MET A 22 -9.94 -15.43 24.78
N LEU A 23 -10.13 -16.57 24.11
CA LEU A 23 -11.08 -17.60 24.55
C LEU A 23 -10.55 -18.42 25.72
N GLU A 24 -9.26 -18.73 25.74
CA GLU A 24 -8.59 -19.40 26.85
C GLU A 24 -8.59 -18.50 28.09
N ALA A 25 -8.35 -17.20 27.95
CA ALA A 25 -8.43 -16.21 29.02
C ALA A 25 -9.86 -16.00 29.55
N GLY A 26 -10.87 -16.19 28.72
CA GLY A 26 -12.30 -16.04 29.09
C GLY A 26 -12.90 -17.24 29.83
N GLY A 27 -12.17 -18.34 30.01
CA GLY A 27 -12.61 -19.53 30.81
C GLY A 27 -13.88 -20.20 30.27
N GLY A 28 -14.19 -20.01 28.99
CA GLY A 28 -15.45 -20.47 28.40
C GLY A 28 -15.36 -21.84 27.75
N ALA A 29 -16.27 -22.75 28.09
CA ALA A 29 -16.53 -23.99 27.37
C ALA A 29 -17.99 -24.03 26.87
N GLY A 30 -18.25 -24.75 25.78
CA GLY A 30 -19.61 -25.00 25.29
C GLY A 30 -20.32 -23.78 24.68
N PRO A 31 -21.61 -23.53 25.02
CA PRO A 31 -22.43 -22.48 24.37
C PRO A 31 -21.88 -21.06 24.50
N ARG A 32 -21.20 -20.78 25.62
CA ARG A 32 -20.60 -19.46 25.87
C ARG A 32 -19.44 -19.18 24.89
N LEU A 33 -18.66 -20.20 24.58
CA LEU A 33 -17.57 -20.14 23.61
C LEU A 33 -18.10 -19.79 22.21
N LYS A 34 -19.19 -20.45 21.79
CA LYS A 34 -19.86 -20.17 20.51
C LYS A 34 -20.36 -18.71 20.43
N GLY A 35 -20.90 -18.18 21.52
CA GLY A 35 -21.35 -16.80 21.62
C GLY A 35 -20.21 -15.79 21.46
N LEU A 36 -19.07 -16.02 22.13
CA LEU A 36 -17.88 -15.19 22.04
C LEU A 36 -17.27 -15.20 20.63
N PHE A 37 -17.16 -16.37 20.01
CA PHE A 37 -16.70 -16.49 18.62
C PHE A 37 -17.58 -15.71 17.66
N LYS A 38 -18.90 -15.84 17.82
CA LYS A 38 -19.85 -15.14 16.95
C LYS A 38 -19.75 -13.62 17.10
N ALA A 39 -19.63 -13.12 18.33
CA ALA A 39 -19.47 -11.69 18.59
C ALA A 39 -18.17 -11.16 17.97
N TYR A 40 -17.07 -11.86 18.19
CA TYR A 40 -15.77 -11.49 17.63
C TYR A 40 -15.73 -11.52 16.10
N ALA A 41 -16.27 -12.59 15.50
CA ALA A 41 -16.35 -12.68 14.03
C ALA A 41 -17.25 -11.58 13.44
N SER A 42 -18.31 -11.18 14.17
CA SER A 42 -19.17 -10.06 13.74
C SER A 42 -18.44 -8.72 13.77
N GLU A 43 -17.68 -8.44 14.84
CA GLU A 43 -16.88 -7.23 14.95
C GLU A 43 -15.83 -7.14 13.81
N LEU A 44 -15.12 -8.25 13.55
CA LEU A 44 -14.18 -8.33 12.45
C LEU A 44 -14.84 -8.06 11.09
N VAL A 45 -16.02 -8.61 10.88
CA VAL A 45 -16.78 -8.41 9.64
C VAL A 45 -17.26 -6.95 9.51
N GLU A 46 -17.65 -6.30 10.59
CA GLU A 46 -17.99 -4.86 10.58
C GLU A 46 -16.77 -4.02 10.17
N GLN A 47 -15.57 -4.33 10.69
CA GLN A 47 -14.34 -3.67 10.29
C GLN A 47 -14.05 -3.90 8.80
N ILE A 48 -14.23 -5.12 8.29
CA ILE A 48 -14.09 -5.44 6.86
C ILE A 48 -15.09 -4.65 6.03
N GLN A 49 -16.35 -4.56 6.43
CA GLN A 49 -17.38 -3.80 5.72
C GLN A 49 -17.11 -2.30 5.68
N GLN A 50 -16.52 -1.75 6.75
CA GLN A 50 -16.11 -0.33 6.78
C GLN A 50 -14.92 -0.05 5.85
N ALA A 51 -14.03 -1.03 5.67
CA ALA A 51 -12.84 -0.91 4.83
C ALA A 51 -13.14 -1.12 3.33
N ILE A 52 -14.21 -1.88 3.02
CA ILE A 52 -14.59 -2.15 1.63
C ILE A 52 -15.45 -1.00 1.10
N PRO A 53 -15.18 -0.45 -0.11
CA PRO A 53 -16.07 0.50 -0.77
C PRO A 53 -17.51 -0.04 -0.82
N ARG A 54 -18.51 0.86 -0.69
CA ARG A 54 -19.94 0.49 -0.66
C ARG A 54 -20.46 -0.19 -1.93
N GLU A 55 -19.59 -0.69 -2.76
CA GLU A 55 -19.91 -1.45 -3.96
C GLU A 55 -20.25 -2.91 -3.62
N LYS A 56 -21.06 -3.53 -4.46
CA LYS A 56 -21.45 -4.94 -4.28
C LYS A 56 -20.24 -5.85 -4.47
N VAL A 57 -19.89 -6.62 -3.45
CA VAL A 57 -18.84 -7.65 -3.54
C VAL A 57 -19.37 -8.80 -4.40
N ALA A 58 -18.68 -9.08 -5.50
CA ALA A 58 -19.08 -10.12 -6.44
C ALA A 58 -18.63 -11.53 -6.01
N ALA A 59 -17.51 -11.65 -5.31
CA ALA A 59 -16.97 -12.92 -4.86
C ALA A 59 -16.13 -12.76 -3.58
N LEU A 60 -16.17 -13.76 -2.72
CA LEU A 60 -15.27 -13.94 -1.59
C LEU A 60 -14.30 -15.07 -1.91
N VAL A 61 -13.00 -14.74 -1.99
CA VAL A 61 -11.92 -15.69 -2.18
C VAL A 61 -11.15 -15.82 -0.88
N VAL A 62 -10.98 -17.04 -0.40
CA VAL A 62 -10.30 -17.33 0.87
C VAL A 62 -9.15 -18.30 0.70
N MET A 63 -8.13 -18.18 1.54
CA MET A 63 -7.00 -19.10 1.61
C MET A 63 -6.55 -19.30 3.07
N GLY A 64 -5.77 -20.34 3.32
CA GLY A 64 -5.25 -20.67 4.64
C GLY A 64 -5.71 -22.05 5.15
N ALA A 65 -5.23 -22.47 6.32
CA ALA A 65 -5.50 -23.80 6.86
C ALA A 65 -6.99 -24.07 7.11
N GLY A 66 -7.69 -23.15 7.75
CA GLY A 66 -9.13 -23.25 7.98
C GLY A 66 -9.95 -23.26 6.69
N ALA A 67 -9.51 -22.53 5.68
CA ALA A 67 -10.16 -22.51 4.37
C ALA A 67 -9.97 -23.87 3.64
N ARG A 68 -8.76 -24.44 3.66
CA ARG A 68 -8.51 -25.78 3.07
C ARG A 68 -9.35 -26.86 3.73
N PHE A 69 -9.39 -26.88 5.06
CA PHE A 69 -10.27 -27.78 5.79
C PHE A 69 -11.75 -27.59 5.40
N ALA A 70 -12.20 -26.35 5.27
CA ALA A 70 -13.56 -26.04 4.82
C ALA A 70 -13.83 -26.54 3.40
N ALA A 71 -12.83 -26.47 2.51
CA ALA A 71 -12.94 -27.01 1.16
C ALA A 71 -13.16 -28.54 1.17
N GLU A 72 -12.43 -29.26 2.02
CA GLU A 72 -12.56 -30.72 2.14
C GLU A 72 -13.91 -31.15 2.70
N GLN A 73 -14.48 -30.39 3.64
CA GLN A 73 -15.70 -30.77 4.37
C GLN A 73 -16.99 -30.18 3.78
N ALA A 74 -16.92 -29.04 3.11
CA ALA A 74 -18.09 -28.28 2.64
C ALA A 74 -18.08 -28.00 1.12
N ALA A 75 -17.28 -28.73 0.33
CA ALA A 75 -17.26 -28.61 -1.13
C ALA A 75 -18.66 -28.77 -1.72
N GLY A 76 -19.00 -27.93 -2.71
CA GLY A 76 -20.19 -28.11 -3.53
C GLY A 76 -20.00 -29.19 -4.59
N GLU A 77 -21.11 -29.62 -5.21
CA GLU A 77 -21.07 -30.58 -6.30
C GLU A 77 -20.50 -29.99 -7.60
N GLU A 78 -20.67 -28.69 -7.78
CA GLU A 78 -20.13 -27.96 -8.93
C GLU A 78 -18.67 -27.54 -8.66
N GLN A 79 -17.73 -28.23 -9.25
CA GLN A 79 -16.34 -27.80 -9.32
C GLN A 79 -16.18 -26.73 -10.41
N GLY A 80 -15.41 -25.68 -10.12
CA GLY A 80 -15.08 -24.65 -11.10
C GLY A 80 -14.11 -25.19 -12.19
N GLU A 81 -13.91 -24.39 -13.23
CA GLU A 81 -12.97 -24.73 -14.34
C GLU A 81 -11.51 -24.87 -13.86
N ASP A 82 -11.11 -24.22 -12.77
CA ASP A 82 -9.77 -24.33 -12.19
C ASP A 82 -9.78 -25.33 -11.01
N PRO A 83 -9.06 -26.46 -11.11
CA PRO A 83 -9.02 -27.49 -10.07
C PRO A 83 -8.37 -27.00 -8.76
N ARG A 84 -7.66 -25.86 -8.78
CA ARG A 84 -7.06 -25.25 -7.59
C ARG A 84 -8.08 -24.42 -6.78
N VAL A 85 -9.30 -24.22 -7.30
CA VAL A 85 -10.35 -23.42 -6.69
C VAL A 85 -11.54 -24.30 -6.36
N THR A 86 -11.78 -24.52 -5.08
CA THR A 86 -12.98 -25.22 -4.59
C THR A 86 -14.09 -24.21 -4.31
N ARG A 87 -15.32 -24.49 -4.75
CA ARG A 87 -16.50 -23.71 -4.38
C ARG A 87 -17.19 -24.34 -3.20
N ALA A 88 -17.47 -23.57 -2.16
CA ALA A 88 -18.19 -24.01 -0.97
C ALA A 88 -19.40 -23.11 -0.74
N PRO A 89 -20.64 -23.67 -0.75
CA PRO A 89 -21.86 -22.91 -0.43
C PRO A 89 -21.77 -22.31 0.97
N ALA A 90 -22.12 -21.03 1.11
CA ALA A 90 -22.09 -20.33 2.39
C ALA A 90 -22.97 -21.00 3.45
N ALA A 91 -24.09 -21.62 3.05
CA ALA A 91 -24.95 -22.41 3.94
C ALA A 91 -24.21 -23.61 4.54
N ARG A 92 -23.48 -24.38 3.71
CA ARG A 92 -22.69 -25.54 4.20
C ARG A 92 -21.55 -25.10 5.11
N LEU A 93 -20.94 -23.95 4.83
CA LEU A 93 -19.91 -23.36 5.71
C LEU A 93 -20.50 -22.93 7.07
N ALA A 94 -21.71 -22.40 7.10
CA ALA A 94 -22.39 -22.04 8.33
C ALA A 94 -22.76 -23.30 9.16
N GLU A 95 -23.27 -24.34 8.52
CA GLU A 95 -23.57 -25.63 9.16
C GLU A 95 -22.27 -26.27 9.73
N LEU A 96 -21.19 -26.28 8.96
CA LEU A 96 -19.89 -26.77 9.40
C LEU A 96 -19.38 -25.96 10.61
N ALA A 97 -19.48 -24.63 10.56
CA ALA A 97 -19.09 -23.77 11.69
C ALA A 97 -19.88 -24.10 12.96
N ASP A 98 -21.20 -24.33 12.82
CA ASP A 98 -22.07 -24.70 13.94
C ASP A 98 -21.75 -26.08 14.52
N GLN A 99 -21.31 -27.02 13.69
CA GLN A 99 -20.85 -28.36 14.13
C GLN A 99 -19.49 -28.31 14.84
N LEU A 100 -18.57 -27.46 14.35
CA LEU A 100 -17.21 -27.37 14.90
C LEU A 100 -17.17 -26.57 16.21
N ALA A 101 -18.00 -25.55 16.35
CA ALA A 101 -17.97 -24.61 17.48
C ALA A 101 -18.05 -25.25 18.88
N PRO A 102 -18.88 -26.29 19.15
CA PRO A 102 -18.97 -26.93 20.45
C PRO A 102 -17.86 -27.98 20.70
N MET A 103 -17.08 -28.32 19.68
CA MET A 103 -16.10 -29.43 19.78
C MET A 103 -14.79 -28.92 20.40
N PRO A 104 -14.29 -29.56 21.47
CA PRO A 104 -12.96 -29.26 21.97
C PRO A 104 -11.87 -29.74 21.00
N PRO A 105 -10.67 -29.13 21.02
CA PRO A 105 -9.58 -29.47 20.08
C PRO A 105 -9.27 -30.96 20.02
N ASP A 106 -9.24 -31.66 21.15
CA ASP A 106 -8.98 -33.11 21.19
C ASP A 106 -10.03 -33.94 20.44
N ALA A 107 -11.28 -33.50 20.45
CA ALA A 107 -12.34 -34.18 19.68
C ALA A 107 -12.16 -33.91 18.18
N LEU A 108 -11.72 -32.72 17.78
CA LEU A 108 -11.41 -32.39 16.39
C LEU A 108 -10.22 -33.21 15.88
N VAL A 109 -9.14 -33.31 16.67
CA VAL A 109 -7.98 -34.16 16.36
C VAL A 109 -8.41 -35.60 16.07
N ARG A 110 -9.22 -36.22 16.96
CA ARG A 110 -9.67 -37.57 16.79
C ARG A 110 -10.61 -37.78 15.60
N ARG A 111 -11.55 -36.85 15.43
CA ARG A 111 -12.57 -36.96 14.36
C ARG A 111 -12.02 -36.70 12.97
N TYR A 112 -11.16 -35.70 12.81
CA TYR A 112 -10.67 -35.27 11.51
C TYR A 112 -9.19 -35.61 11.25
N LYS A 113 -8.54 -36.33 12.16
CA LYS A 113 -7.14 -36.77 12.04
C LYS A 113 -6.16 -35.63 11.73
N MET A 114 -6.37 -34.47 12.32
CA MET A 114 -5.54 -33.28 12.14
C MET A 114 -4.58 -33.07 13.31
N THR A 115 -3.61 -32.17 13.17
CA THR A 115 -2.72 -31.78 14.26
C THR A 115 -3.49 -31.02 15.33
N PHE A 116 -3.00 -31.00 16.58
CA PHE A 116 -3.60 -30.20 17.66
C PHE A 116 -3.58 -28.70 17.33
N GLN A 117 -2.52 -28.23 16.68
CA GLN A 117 -2.39 -26.85 16.21
C GLN A 117 -3.48 -26.49 15.20
N ASP A 118 -3.74 -27.36 14.22
CA ASP A 118 -4.83 -27.14 13.26
C ASP A 118 -6.19 -27.19 13.92
N ALA A 119 -6.41 -28.14 14.82
CA ALA A 119 -7.67 -28.30 15.56
C ALA A 119 -8.05 -27.04 16.35
N THR A 120 -7.08 -26.33 16.92
CA THR A 120 -7.32 -25.06 17.63
C THR A 120 -7.67 -23.91 16.69
N ALA A 121 -7.29 -24.00 15.42
CA ALA A 121 -7.42 -22.94 14.43
C ALA A 121 -8.65 -23.09 13.51
N VAL A 122 -9.11 -24.32 13.30
CA VAL A 122 -10.12 -24.64 12.29
C VAL A 122 -11.49 -24.06 12.62
N ALA A 123 -12.00 -24.24 13.84
CA ALA A 123 -13.33 -23.76 14.19
C ALA A 123 -13.44 -22.22 14.09
N PRO A 124 -12.52 -21.40 14.67
CA PRO A 124 -12.51 -19.95 14.48
C PRO A 124 -12.40 -19.54 13.00
N GLY A 125 -11.53 -20.21 12.24
CA GLY A 125 -11.31 -19.91 10.84
C GLY A 125 -12.57 -20.12 9.98
N VAL A 126 -13.22 -21.26 10.11
CA VAL A 126 -14.47 -21.57 9.38
C VAL A 126 -15.60 -20.62 9.79
N MET A 127 -15.72 -20.30 11.09
CA MET A 127 -16.72 -19.33 11.56
C MET A 127 -16.50 -17.94 10.97
N THR A 128 -15.27 -17.47 10.91
CA THR A 128 -14.95 -16.17 10.30
C THR A 128 -15.33 -16.13 8.81
N ILE A 129 -15.02 -17.20 8.07
CA ILE A 129 -15.39 -17.32 6.65
C ILE A 129 -16.91 -17.32 6.48
N ALA A 130 -17.64 -18.10 7.28
CA ALA A 130 -19.10 -18.18 7.22
C ALA A 130 -19.76 -16.82 7.55
N GLN A 131 -19.29 -16.11 8.56
CA GLN A 131 -19.80 -14.79 8.92
C GLN A 131 -19.49 -13.75 7.85
N ALA A 132 -18.27 -13.76 7.29
CA ALA A 132 -17.91 -12.86 6.19
C ALA A 132 -18.79 -13.12 4.95
N ALA A 133 -19.00 -14.37 4.57
CA ALA A 133 -19.86 -14.73 3.45
C ALA A 133 -21.30 -14.23 3.66
N ARG A 134 -21.84 -14.41 4.87
CA ARG A 134 -23.18 -13.96 5.26
C ARG A 134 -23.31 -12.43 5.17
N ALA A 135 -22.37 -11.70 5.75
CA ALA A 135 -22.41 -10.23 5.82
C ALA A 135 -22.22 -9.58 4.45
N LEU A 136 -21.38 -10.17 3.60
CA LEU A 136 -21.17 -9.73 2.22
C LEU A 136 -22.22 -10.28 1.25
N LYS A 137 -23.21 -11.07 1.75
CA LYS A 137 -24.28 -11.70 0.95
C LYS A 137 -23.75 -12.58 -0.19
N ILE A 138 -22.65 -13.30 0.07
CA ILE A 138 -22.03 -14.22 -0.88
C ILE A 138 -22.69 -15.59 -0.75
N ARG A 139 -23.13 -16.16 -1.87
CA ARG A 139 -23.74 -17.50 -1.92
C ARG A 139 -22.70 -18.61 -1.92
N ASP A 140 -21.63 -18.43 -2.68
CA ASP A 140 -20.57 -19.42 -2.86
C ASP A 140 -19.20 -18.79 -2.61
N VAL A 141 -18.49 -19.30 -1.63
CA VAL A 141 -17.12 -18.90 -1.30
C VAL A 141 -16.15 -19.68 -2.18
N ARG A 142 -15.19 -18.99 -2.75
CA ARG A 142 -14.11 -19.59 -3.54
C ARG A 142 -12.91 -19.83 -2.62
N ILE A 143 -12.53 -21.08 -2.45
CA ILE A 143 -11.41 -21.48 -1.62
C ILE A 143 -10.24 -21.87 -2.51
N VAL A 144 -9.12 -21.16 -2.36
CA VAL A 144 -7.89 -21.39 -3.15
C VAL A 144 -6.93 -22.24 -2.32
N GLN A 145 -6.36 -23.28 -2.93
CA GLN A 145 -5.40 -24.16 -2.28
C GLN A 145 -3.98 -23.58 -2.18
N ALA A 146 -3.75 -22.42 -2.75
CA ALA A 146 -2.45 -21.74 -2.63
C ALA A 146 -2.14 -21.34 -1.19
N THR A 147 -0.85 -21.35 -0.86
CA THR A 147 -0.32 -20.94 0.43
C THR A 147 0.48 -19.65 0.30
N LEU A 148 0.75 -18.97 1.43
CA LEU A 148 1.69 -17.84 1.46
C LEU A 148 3.08 -18.24 0.92
N ARG A 149 3.50 -19.50 1.18
CA ARG A 149 4.77 -20.03 0.68
C ARG A 149 4.80 -20.12 -0.85
N ASP A 150 3.70 -20.55 -1.47
CA ASP A 150 3.58 -20.60 -2.93
C ASP A 150 3.67 -19.20 -3.53
N GLY A 151 3.03 -18.21 -2.88
CA GLY A 151 3.13 -16.81 -3.25
C GLY A 151 4.56 -16.28 -3.15
N LEU A 152 5.26 -16.56 -2.04
CA LEU A 152 6.65 -16.16 -1.83
C LEU A 152 7.61 -16.82 -2.83
N LEU A 153 7.47 -18.11 -3.09
CA LEU A 153 8.29 -18.81 -4.08
C LEU A 153 8.09 -18.25 -5.48
N ARG A 154 6.84 -17.93 -5.83
CA ARG A 154 6.53 -17.29 -7.11
C ARG A 154 7.13 -15.89 -7.20
N ASP A 155 7.01 -15.09 -6.14
CA ASP A 155 7.61 -13.75 -6.09
C ASP A 155 9.13 -13.80 -6.20
N MET A 156 9.78 -14.76 -5.52
CA MET A 156 11.23 -14.99 -5.63
C MET A 156 11.65 -15.42 -7.03
N ALA A 157 10.89 -16.30 -7.68
CA ALA A 157 11.16 -16.75 -9.04
C ALA A 157 10.96 -15.67 -10.09
N LEU A 158 10.06 -14.71 -9.84
CA LEU A 158 9.73 -13.61 -10.74
C LEU A 158 10.43 -12.29 -10.41
N ARG A 159 11.35 -12.27 -9.44
CA ARG A 159 12.03 -11.04 -8.97
C ARG A 159 12.73 -10.24 -10.07
N GLU A 160 13.19 -10.91 -11.13
CA GLU A 160 13.75 -10.22 -12.31
C GLU A 160 12.67 -9.63 -13.22
N HIS A 161 11.42 -10.05 -13.03
CA HIS A 161 10.24 -9.56 -13.75
C HIS A 161 9.19 -9.13 -12.72
N ARG A 162 9.49 -8.13 -11.89
CA ARG A 162 8.42 -7.39 -11.20
C ARG A 162 7.53 -6.82 -12.30
N SER A 163 6.45 -7.54 -12.56
CA SER A 163 5.55 -7.20 -13.66
C SER A 163 5.05 -5.76 -13.44
N GLU A 164 4.95 -4.97 -14.51
CA GLU A 164 4.30 -3.66 -14.51
C GLU A 164 3.00 -3.67 -13.71
N GLY A 165 2.28 -4.80 -13.73
CA GLY A 165 1.08 -5.00 -12.93
C GLY A 165 1.26 -5.01 -11.42
N PHE A 166 2.44 -5.35 -10.87
CA PHE A 166 2.70 -5.27 -9.43
C PHE A 166 2.92 -3.81 -9.00
N GLU A 167 3.74 -3.05 -9.72
CA GLU A 167 3.96 -1.64 -9.41
C GLU A 167 2.66 -0.83 -9.51
N GLU A 168 1.84 -1.08 -10.53
CA GLU A 168 0.52 -0.47 -10.66
C GLU A 168 -0.39 -0.78 -9.45
N GLN A 169 -0.32 -1.96 -8.87
CA GLN A 169 -1.10 -2.31 -7.68
C GLN A 169 -0.61 -1.56 -6.45
N VAL A 170 0.72 -1.41 -6.28
CA VAL A 170 1.29 -0.61 -5.19
C VAL A 170 0.83 0.84 -5.32
N VAL A 171 0.97 1.42 -6.50
CA VAL A 171 0.56 2.79 -6.81
C VAL A 171 -0.93 3.00 -6.57
N TYR A 172 -1.75 2.09 -7.06
CA TYR A 172 -3.20 2.15 -6.83
C TYR A 172 -3.55 2.11 -5.33
N SER A 173 -2.83 1.30 -4.55
CA SER A 173 -2.99 1.27 -3.08
C SER A 173 -2.60 2.62 -2.45
N ALA A 174 -1.55 3.27 -2.94
CA ALA A 174 -1.15 4.61 -2.49
C ALA A 174 -2.20 5.67 -2.87
N GLU A 175 -2.74 5.65 -4.10
CA GLU A 175 -3.82 6.54 -4.54
C GLU A 175 -5.09 6.38 -3.69
N MET A 176 -5.44 5.13 -3.32
CA MET A 176 -6.58 4.87 -2.43
C MET A 176 -6.35 5.42 -1.02
N LEU A 177 -5.13 5.33 -0.51
CA LEU A 177 -4.76 5.95 0.77
C LEU A 177 -4.83 7.49 0.67
N ALA A 178 -4.33 8.08 -0.42
CA ALA A 178 -4.41 9.51 -0.69
C ALA A 178 -5.87 9.99 -0.75
N ALA A 179 -6.72 9.26 -1.47
CA ALA A 179 -8.16 9.55 -1.55
C ALA A 179 -8.86 9.47 -0.19
N ARG A 180 -8.49 8.51 0.67
CA ARG A 180 -9.02 8.36 2.03
C ARG A 180 -8.79 9.60 2.88
N TYR A 181 -7.66 10.28 2.69
CA TYR A 181 -7.30 11.51 3.40
C TYR A 181 -7.60 12.79 2.61
N GLY A 182 -8.34 12.69 1.50
CA GLY A 182 -8.79 13.83 0.72
C GLY A 182 -7.65 14.62 0.04
N ALA A 183 -6.56 13.95 -0.33
CA ALA A 183 -5.50 14.57 -1.11
C ALA A 183 -6.01 14.94 -2.51
N ASP A 184 -5.52 16.05 -3.06
CA ASP A 184 -5.87 16.53 -4.39
C ASP A 184 -5.21 15.66 -5.49
N PRO A 185 -6.01 14.93 -6.30
CA PRO A 185 -5.47 14.07 -7.35
C PRO A 185 -4.72 14.83 -8.45
N ALA A 186 -5.13 16.04 -8.78
CA ALA A 186 -4.46 16.84 -9.78
C ALA A 186 -3.05 17.23 -9.31
N HIS A 187 -2.94 17.66 -8.06
CA HIS A 187 -1.64 18.04 -7.48
C HIS A 187 -0.69 16.84 -7.38
N TYR A 188 -1.09 15.76 -6.69
CA TYR A 188 -0.14 14.65 -6.49
C TYR A 188 0.28 13.94 -7.79
N ARG A 189 -0.58 13.86 -8.82
CA ARG A 189 -0.20 13.29 -10.12
C ARG A 189 0.84 14.14 -10.84
N ASN A 190 0.72 15.46 -10.75
CA ASN A 190 1.69 16.37 -11.32
C ASN A 190 3.04 16.27 -10.60
N VAL A 191 3.03 16.22 -9.25
CA VAL A 191 4.25 16.02 -8.45
C VAL A 191 4.85 14.64 -8.69
N GLU A 192 4.04 13.59 -8.84
CA GLU A 192 4.47 12.24 -9.20
C GLU A 192 5.20 12.26 -10.56
N ALA A 193 4.57 12.80 -11.59
CA ALA A 193 5.14 12.85 -12.94
C ALA A 193 6.46 13.64 -12.98
N ALA A 194 6.51 14.80 -12.32
CA ALA A 194 7.73 15.59 -12.21
C ALA A 194 8.83 14.87 -11.42
N SER A 195 8.47 14.18 -10.32
CA SER A 195 9.42 13.40 -9.52
C SER A 195 10.04 12.27 -10.32
N LEU A 196 9.23 11.54 -11.09
CA LEU A 196 9.71 10.44 -11.91
C LEU A 196 10.57 10.92 -13.07
N ALA A 197 10.20 12.02 -13.73
CA ALA A 197 11.02 12.62 -14.78
C ALA A 197 12.40 13.08 -14.26
N LEU A 198 12.44 13.70 -13.09
CA LEU A 198 13.67 14.08 -12.40
C LEU A 198 14.49 12.86 -11.98
N PHE A 199 13.85 11.82 -11.46
CA PHE A 199 14.53 10.59 -11.08
C PHE A 199 15.18 9.92 -12.28
N ASP A 200 14.46 9.76 -13.37
CA ASP A 200 14.95 9.11 -14.58
C ASP A 200 16.11 9.89 -15.21
N GLU A 201 16.08 11.23 -15.18
CA GLU A 201 17.13 12.10 -15.70
C GLU A 201 18.41 12.11 -14.84
N LEU A 202 18.25 11.95 -13.50
CA LEU A 202 19.38 11.99 -12.54
C LEU A 202 19.96 10.60 -12.24
N GLN A 203 19.75 9.62 -13.12
CA GLN A 203 20.19 8.24 -12.91
C GLN A 203 21.70 8.12 -12.63
N GLU A 204 22.53 8.91 -13.33
CA GLU A 204 23.98 8.90 -13.15
C GLU A 204 24.39 9.48 -11.79
N GLU A 205 23.67 10.50 -11.28
CA GLU A 205 24.00 11.16 -10.02
C GLU A 205 23.50 10.36 -8.81
N HIS A 206 22.32 9.82 -8.86
CA HIS A 206 21.78 9.11 -7.70
C HIS A 206 22.11 7.63 -7.65
N GLN A 207 22.31 6.95 -8.79
CA GLN A 207 22.61 5.52 -8.89
C GLN A 207 21.62 4.61 -8.13
N LEU A 208 20.36 5.05 -8.03
CA LEU A 208 19.26 4.30 -7.42
C LEU A 208 18.55 3.48 -8.50
N HIS A 209 17.75 2.48 -8.08
CA HIS A 209 17.13 1.52 -8.99
C HIS A 209 15.60 1.60 -8.97
N GLY A 210 14.93 0.66 -9.64
CA GLY A 210 13.47 0.65 -9.79
C GLY A 210 12.70 0.57 -8.47
N HIS A 211 13.28 -0.04 -7.43
CA HIS A 211 12.62 -0.07 -6.11
C HIS A 211 12.53 1.33 -5.50
N GLU A 212 13.62 2.09 -5.49
CA GLU A 212 13.65 3.46 -4.98
C GLU A 212 12.77 4.38 -5.83
N ARG A 213 12.68 4.13 -7.14
CA ARG A 213 11.76 4.83 -8.03
C ARG A 213 10.31 4.63 -7.61
N LEU A 214 9.93 3.39 -7.25
CA LEU A 214 8.60 3.08 -6.71
C LEU A 214 8.34 3.75 -5.36
N LEU A 215 9.33 3.76 -4.45
CA LEU A 215 9.22 4.46 -3.16
C LEU A 215 9.01 5.97 -3.35
N LEU A 216 9.75 6.60 -4.29
CA LEU A 216 9.57 8.00 -4.64
C LEU A 216 8.16 8.26 -5.18
N ARG A 217 7.67 7.39 -6.04
CA ARG A 217 6.32 7.45 -6.61
C ARG A 217 5.27 7.45 -5.50
N CYS A 218 5.35 6.52 -4.56
CA CYS A 218 4.46 6.47 -3.40
C CYS A 218 4.60 7.72 -2.51
N ALA A 219 5.82 8.21 -2.28
CA ALA A 219 6.05 9.42 -1.50
C ALA A 219 5.44 10.66 -2.17
N ALA A 220 5.54 10.78 -3.51
CA ALA A 220 4.95 11.86 -4.27
C ALA A 220 3.41 11.86 -4.20
N ILE A 221 2.78 10.69 -4.24
CA ILE A 221 1.32 10.55 -4.10
C ILE A 221 0.85 10.92 -2.68
N LEU A 222 1.66 10.61 -1.66
CA LEU A 222 1.24 10.67 -0.25
C LEU A 222 1.80 11.88 0.51
N HIS A 223 2.65 12.72 -0.09
CA HIS A 223 3.38 13.75 0.65
C HIS A 223 2.48 14.75 1.40
N ASP A 224 1.29 15.01 0.89
CA ASP A 224 0.36 16.02 1.41
C ASP A 224 -0.86 15.46 2.16
N ILE A 225 -0.98 14.13 2.35
CA ILE A 225 -2.14 13.53 3.07
C ILE A 225 -2.31 14.06 4.49
N GLY A 226 -1.24 14.57 5.10
CA GLY A 226 -1.28 15.16 6.44
C GLY A 226 -2.04 16.48 6.52
N ALA A 227 -2.34 17.13 5.37
CA ALA A 227 -3.19 18.31 5.31
C ALA A 227 -4.61 18.02 5.83
N HIS A 228 -5.07 16.76 5.72
CA HIS A 228 -6.30 16.26 6.33
C HIS A 228 -6.38 16.52 7.85
N VAL A 229 -5.26 16.38 8.54
CA VAL A 229 -5.18 16.61 9.99
C VAL A 229 -5.05 18.11 10.29
N ASN A 230 -4.06 18.77 9.67
CA ASN A 230 -3.85 20.20 9.79
C ASN A 230 -2.90 20.68 8.69
N ALA A 231 -3.27 21.74 7.97
CA ALA A 231 -2.43 22.35 6.94
C ALA A 231 -1.09 22.90 7.51
N ARG A 232 -1.09 23.34 8.78
CA ARG A 232 0.12 23.73 9.47
C ARG A 232 0.90 22.46 9.88
N ALA A 233 2.15 22.34 9.44
CA ALA A 233 3.02 21.19 9.70
C ALA A 233 2.52 19.86 9.10
N HIS A 234 1.71 19.90 8.02
CA HIS A 234 1.16 18.72 7.34
C HIS A 234 2.22 17.66 7.01
N HIS A 235 3.43 18.04 6.66
CA HIS A 235 4.55 17.14 6.39
C HIS A 235 4.89 16.20 7.57
N LYS A 236 4.68 16.64 8.84
CA LYS A 236 4.82 15.78 10.03
C LYS A 236 3.63 14.84 10.16
N HIS A 237 2.44 15.33 9.85
CA HIS A 237 1.23 14.53 9.86
C HIS A 237 1.24 13.49 8.73
N SER A 238 1.72 13.86 7.52
CA SER A 238 1.91 12.91 6.42
C SER A 238 2.84 11.78 6.81
N MET A 239 4.00 12.10 7.39
CA MET A 239 4.93 11.08 7.89
C MET A 239 4.25 10.12 8.87
N TYR A 240 3.53 10.65 9.87
CA TYR A 240 2.83 9.83 10.86
C TYR A 240 1.77 8.93 10.22
N LEU A 241 0.94 9.48 9.35
CA LEU A 241 -0.11 8.73 8.67
C LEU A 241 0.46 7.64 7.77
N ILE A 242 1.51 7.93 7.00
CA ILE A 242 2.17 6.95 6.12
C ILE A 242 2.82 5.84 6.94
N ALA A 243 3.61 6.17 7.96
CA ALA A 243 4.31 5.19 8.79
C ALA A 243 3.37 4.22 9.53
N ASN A 244 2.13 4.64 9.81
CA ASN A 244 1.10 3.83 10.48
C ASN A 244 0.03 3.29 9.53
N SER A 245 0.29 3.32 8.23
CA SER A 245 -0.57 2.71 7.20
C SER A 245 0.12 1.52 6.56
N ASP A 246 -0.67 0.64 5.95
CA ASP A 246 -0.17 -0.48 5.15
C ASP A 246 -0.49 -0.19 3.68
N LEU A 247 0.50 -0.31 2.80
CA LEU A 247 0.31 -0.34 1.35
C LEU A 247 0.58 -1.74 0.83
N PHE A 248 -0.23 -2.16 -0.14
CA PHE A 248 0.00 -3.43 -0.81
C PHE A 248 1.43 -3.47 -1.40
N GLY A 249 2.13 -4.56 -1.16
CA GLY A 249 3.43 -4.83 -1.77
C GLY A 249 4.62 -4.08 -1.17
N LEU A 250 4.41 -3.17 -0.21
CA LEU A 250 5.48 -2.51 0.53
C LEU A 250 5.67 -3.13 1.92
N THR A 251 6.91 -3.27 2.33
CA THR A 251 7.28 -3.72 3.68
C THR A 251 7.12 -2.56 4.68
N ARG A 252 7.14 -2.87 5.99
CA ARG A 252 7.20 -1.83 7.03
C ARG A 252 8.42 -0.94 6.89
N HIS A 253 9.54 -1.49 6.45
CA HIS A 253 10.76 -0.74 6.18
C HIS A 253 10.55 0.24 5.02
N ASP A 254 9.96 -0.22 3.91
CA ASP A 254 9.61 0.65 2.78
C ASP A 254 8.67 1.78 3.20
N MET A 255 7.65 1.46 4.01
CA MET A 255 6.72 2.47 4.54
C MET A 255 7.42 3.53 5.38
N GLN A 256 8.44 3.12 6.19
CA GLN A 256 9.26 4.05 6.95
C GLN A 256 10.08 4.97 6.03
N LEU A 257 10.65 4.44 4.94
CA LEU A 257 11.38 5.24 3.96
C LEU A 257 10.45 6.23 3.25
N VAL A 258 9.30 5.77 2.72
CA VAL A 258 8.29 6.62 2.08
C VAL A 258 7.83 7.74 3.02
N ALA A 259 7.53 7.41 4.28
CA ALA A 259 7.12 8.37 5.30
C ALA A 259 8.20 9.43 5.55
N THR A 260 9.47 9.00 5.64
CA THR A 260 10.60 9.89 5.89
C THR A 260 10.89 10.78 4.67
N VAL A 261 10.79 10.27 3.44
CA VAL A 261 10.89 11.06 2.22
C VAL A 261 9.78 12.12 2.17
N ALA A 262 8.54 11.73 2.40
CA ALA A 262 7.41 12.65 2.47
C ALA A 262 7.58 13.73 3.57
N ARG A 263 8.17 13.38 4.71
CA ARG A 263 8.49 14.32 5.81
C ARG A 263 9.34 15.49 5.35
N TYR A 264 10.23 15.27 4.39
CA TYR A 264 11.23 16.24 3.94
C TYR A 264 10.89 16.97 2.64
N HIS A 265 9.66 16.89 2.14
CA HIS A 265 9.24 17.64 0.94
C HIS A 265 9.20 19.17 1.13
N ARG A 266 9.24 19.65 2.39
CA ARG A 266 9.24 21.10 2.73
C ARG A 266 10.66 21.63 3.03
N LYS A 267 10.76 22.60 3.95
CA LYS A 267 11.98 23.37 4.24
C LYS A 267 13.03 22.60 5.05
N ALA A 268 12.61 21.71 5.95
CA ALA A 268 13.54 21.00 6.82
C ALA A 268 14.47 20.10 5.99
N VAL A 269 15.74 20.10 6.30
CA VAL A 269 16.75 19.20 5.69
C VAL A 269 16.89 17.98 6.60
N PRO A 270 17.01 16.76 6.04
CA PRO A 270 17.33 15.57 6.81
C PRO A 270 18.59 15.75 7.64
N GLY A 271 18.55 15.41 8.92
CA GLY A 271 19.72 15.61 9.78
C GLY A 271 19.65 14.79 11.08
N PRO A 272 20.78 14.68 11.81
CA PRO A 272 20.88 13.90 13.04
C PRO A 272 19.99 14.37 14.18
N SER A 273 19.55 15.63 14.13
CA SER A 273 18.63 16.21 15.11
C SER A 273 17.17 15.72 14.95
N HIS A 274 16.88 15.02 13.86
CA HIS A 274 15.57 14.44 13.60
C HIS A 274 15.57 12.95 13.96
N PRO A 275 14.90 12.53 15.04
CA PRO A 275 14.94 11.14 15.51
C PRO A 275 14.53 10.13 14.43
N GLU A 276 13.50 10.44 13.63
CA GLU A 276 13.00 9.60 12.57
C GLU A 276 14.04 9.33 11.45
N PHE A 277 14.97 10.25 11.25
CA PHE A 277 16.06 10.11 10.29
C PHE A 277 17.31 9.49 10.94
N ALA A 278 17.61 9.87 12.18
CA ALA A 278 18.80 9.43 12.90
C ALA A 278 18.82 7.92 13.16
N VAL A 279 17.66 7.28 13.32
CA VAL A 279 17.56 5.82 13.56
C VAL A 279 17.77 4.99 12.30
N LEU A 280 17.72 5.61 11.11
CA LEU A 280 17.91 4.89 9.85
C LEU A 280 19.37 4.48 9.67
N PRO A 281 19.66 3.30 9.09
CA PRO A 281 20.98 2.94 8.61
C PRO A 281 21.56 3.99 7.64
N LEU A 282 22.88 4.06 7.53
CA LEU A 282 23.54 5.07 6.67
C LEU A 282 23.07 4.99 5.21
N GLU A 283 22.92 3.80 4.68
CA GLU A 283 22.44 3.56 3.32
C GLU A 283 21.05 4.15 3.11
N ASP A 284 20.13 3.93 4.04
CA ASP A 284 18.76 4.46 3.97
C ASP A 284 18.71 5.97 4.17
N ARG A 285 19.61 6.55 5.00
CA ARG A 285 19.74 8.01 5.09
C ARG A 285 20.13 8.61 3.75
N MET A 286 21.04 7.95 3.02
CA MET A 286 21.44 8.39 1.67
C MET A 286 20.29 8.26 0.68
N ARG A 287 19.56 7.13 0.70
CA ARG A 287 18.35 6.95 -0.13
C ARG A 287 17.31 8.03 0.15
N VAL A 288 16.98 8.26 1.41
CA VAL A 288 16.01 9.29 1.83
C VAL A 288 16.46 10.68 1.40
N ALA A 289 17.74 11.03 1.57
CA ALA A 289 18.25 12.34 1.18
C ALA A 289 18.10 12.58 -0.34
N LYS A 290 18.49 11.59 -1.17
CA LYS A 290 18.37 11.64 -2.63
C LYS A 290 16.89 11.75 -3.07
N LEU A 291 16.02 10.89 -2.57
CA LEU A 291 14.60 10.90 -2.93
C LEU A 291 13.87 12.16 -2.45
N ALA A 292 14.19 12.63 -1.23
CA ALA A 292 13.63 13.87 -0.70
C ALA A 292 14.10 15.10 -1.49
N ALA A 293 15.36 15.14 -1.95
CA ALA A 293 15.87 16.21 -2.80
C ALA A 293 15.09 16.30 -4.11
N ILE A 294 14.80 15.17 -4.75
CA ILE A 294 14.01 15.08 -5.98
C ILE A 294 12.57 15.54 -5.72
N LEU A 295 11.91 14.98 -4.69
CA LEU A 295 10.53 15.32 -4.37
C LEU A 295 10.34 16.82 -4.06
N ARG A 296 11.29 17.44 -3.36
CA ARG A 296 11.26 18.89 -3.04
C ARG A 296 11.28 19.77 -4.29
N VAL A 297 12.11 19.40 -5.26
CA VAL A 297 12.21 20.11 -6.53
C VAL A 297 10.91 19.92 -7.33
N ALA A 298 10.41 18.70 -7.44
CA ALA A 298 9.15 18.38 -8.11
C ALA A 298 7.96 19.17 -7.51
N ASP A 299 7.77 19.12 -6.20
CA ASP A 299 6.72 19.87 -5.49
C ASP A 299 6.90 21.40 -5.62
N SER A 300 8.11 21.87 -5.84
CA SER A 300 8.37 23.30 -6.05
C SER A 300 7.96 23.78 -7.44
N ILE A 301 8.01 22.92 -8.44
CA ILE A 301 7.64 23.21 -9.83
C ILE A 301 6.13 23.09 -10.04
N GLU A 302 5.49 22.15 -9.35
CA GLU A 302 4.07 21.80 -9.55
C GLU A 302 3.13 22.48 -8.52
N ARG A 303 3.41 23.73 -8.17
CA ARG A 303 2.60 24.47 -7.18
C ARG A 303 1.29 25.02 -7.73
N THR A 304 1.26 25.37 -9.00
CA THR A 304 0.05 25.87 -9.65
C THR A 304 -0.83 24.69 -10.04
N PRO A 305 -2.08 24.57 -9.54
CA PRO A 305 -2.96 23.48 -9.90
C PRO A 305 -3.18 23.41 -11.41
N ARG A 306 -3.06 22.22 -11.98
CA ARG A 306 -3.29 21.93 -13.41
C ARG A 306 -3.90 20.55 -13.55
N ASP A 307 -4.68 20.38 -14.58
CA ASP A 307 -5.32 19.09 -14.88
C ASP A 307 -4.34 18.05 -15.45
N GLU A 308 -3.28 18.52 -16.14
CA GLU A 308 -2.28 17.66 -16.77
C GLU A 308 -0.85 17.96 -16.29
N PRO A 309 0.00 16.92 -16.14
CA PRO A 309 1.41 17.07 -15.79
C PRO A 309 2.18 17.87 -16.84
N ARG A 310 3.13 18.68 -16.36
CA ARG A 310 4.03 19.44 -17.24
C ARG A 310 5.00 18.52 -17.97
N ARG A 311 5.27 18.83 -19.21
CA ARG A 311 6.38 18.23 -19.93
C ARG A 311 7.67 18.94 -19.55
N LEU A 312 8.53 18.24 -18.83
CA LEU A 312 9.83 18.73 -18.41
C LEU A 312 10.90 18.29 -19.41
N SER A 313 11.90 19.13 -19.63
CA SER A 313 13.15 18.80 -20.31
C SER A 313 14.30 19.27 -19.42
N PHE A 314 15.46 18.67 -19.56
CA PHE A 314 16.55 18.91 -18.64
C PHE A 314 17.84 19.24 -19.37
N ARG A 315 18.69 20.07 -18.74
CA ARG A 315 20.01 20.39 -19.27
C ARG A 315 20.98 20.65 -18.12
N ARG A 316 22.17 20.13 -18.22
CA ARG A 316 23.27 20.40 -17.28
C ARG A 316 24.10 21.57 -17.77
N GLU A 317 24.31 22.57 -16.94
CA GLU A 317 25.12 23.77 -17.21
C GLU A 317 26.10 23.98 -16.06
N ALA A 318 27.37 23.66 -16.24
CA ALA A 318 28.43 23.80 -15.23
C ALA A 318 27.98 23.29 -13.81
N ASP A 319 27.57 24.21 -12.93
CA ASP A 319 27.11 23.94 -11.58
C ASP A 319 25.58 23.89 -11.44
N ARG A 320 24.83 23.93 -12.58
CA ARG A 320 23.35 24.03 -12.59
C ARG A 320 22.70 22.87 -13.25
N PHE A 321 21.62 22.42 -12.64
CA PHE A 321 20.63 21.52 -13.24
C PHE A 321 19.42 22.33 -13.70
N VAL A 322 19.36 22.59 -15.01
CA VAL A 322 18.31 23.43 -15.59
C VAL A 322 17.11 22.57 -15.96
N ILE A 323 15.97 22.95 -15.40
CA ILE A 323 14.66 22.32 -15.65
C ILE A 323 13.89 23.25 -16.58
N LEU A 324 13.65 22.78 -17.79
CA LEU A 324 12.94 23.52 -18.82
C LEU A 324 11.46 23.15 -18.79
N VAL A 325 10.60 24.12 -18.62
CA VAL A 325 9.13 23.96 -18.55
C VAL A 325 8.51 24.60 -19.77
N ARG A 326 7.65 23.87 -20.49
CA ARG A 326 6.87 24.42 -21.62
C ARG A 326 5.62 25.13 -21.12
N ASP A 327 5.13 26.07 -21.91
CA ASP A 327 3.81 26.71 -21.76
C ASP A 327 3.59 27.44 -20.43
N MET A 328 4.63 28.11 -19.93
CA MET A 328 4.54 29.00 -18.77
C MET A 328 5.08 30.38 -19.09
N GLU A 329 4.23 31.40 -18.92
CA GLU A 329 4.62 32.79 -19.08
C GLU A 329 5.30 33.38 -17.84
N ASP A 330 4.98 32.84 -16.63
CA ASP A 330 5.53 33.33 -15.38
C ASP A 330 5.98 32.17 -14.45
N LEU A 331 7.27 32.09 -14.21
CA LEU A 331 7.94 31.14 -13.31
C LEU A 331 8.44 31.80 -12.01
N THR A 332 7.97 33.00 -11.71
CA THR A 332 8.50 33.79 -10.58
C THR A 332 8.30 33.07 -9.24
N MET A 333 7.13 32.47 -9.03
CA MET A 333 6.82 31.75 -7.79
C MET A 333 7.62 30.45 -7.67
N GLU A 334 7.71 29.69 -8.75
CA GLU A 334 8.48 28.45 -8.81
C GLU A 334 9.97 28.70 -8.52
N ARG A 335 10.55 29.74 -9.14
CA ARG A 335 11.93 30.17 -8.88
C ARG A 335 12.15 30.59 -7.44
N LEU A 336 11.23 31.40 -6.86
CA LEU A 336 11.34 31.83 -5.47
C LEU A 336 11.31 30.65 -4.50
N VAL A 337 10.41 29.71 -4.72
CA VAL A 337 10.30 28.52 -3.88
C VAL A 337 11.50 27.59 -4.08
N LEU A 338 11.94 27.41 -5.30
CA LEU A 338 13.09 26.58 -5.61
C LEU A 338 14.38 27.08 -4.95
N ARG A 339 14.57 28.41 -4.85
CA ARG A 339 15.69 29.01 -4.09
C ARG A 339 15.71 28.60 -2.61
N THR A 340 14.53 28.35 -2.01
CA THR A 340 14.44 27.96 -0.59
C THR A 340 14.41 26.47 -0.38
N LYS A 341 13.87 25.71 -1.34
CA LYS A 341 13.73 24.25 -1.25
C LYS A 341 14.84 23.48 -1.97
N GLY A 342 15.52 24.10 -2.93
CA GLY A 342 16.56 23.47 -3.76
C GLY A 342 17.90 23.25 -3.07
N ASN A 343 18.10 23.77 -1.85
CA ASN A 343 19.34 23.61 -1.09
C ASN A 343 19.70 22.12 -0.89
N LEU A 344 18.75 21.26 -0.51
CA LEU A 344 19.00 19.83 -0.34
C LEU A 344 19.44 19.17 -1.65
N PHE A 345 18.89 19.61 -2.79
CA PHE A 345 19.29 19.10 -4.09
C PHE A 345 20.75 19.45 -4.41
N ALA A 346 21.14 20.69 -4.14
CA ALA A 346 22.52 21.13 -4.31
C ALA A 346 23.49 20.39 -3.37
N ASP A 347 23.11 20.19 -2.11
CA ASP A 347 23.90 19.46 -1.13
C ASP A 347 24.10 17.98 -1.51
N VAL A 348 23.08 17.35 -2.12
CA VAL A 348 23.09 15.92 -2.45
C VAL A 348 23.72 15.64 -3.81
N PHE A 349 23.44 16.46 -4.81
CA PHE A 349 23.87 16.21 -6.20
C PHE A 349 24.99 17.13 -6.69
N GLY A 350 25.38 18.13 -5.90
CA GLY A 350 26.40 19.12 -6.31
C GLY A 350 25.94 20.08 -7.41
N LEU A 351 24.64 20.08 -7.74
CA LEU A 351 24.05 20.86 -8.82
C LEU A 351 22.95 21.78 -8.28
N VAL A 352 23.00 23.05 -8.62
CA VAL A 352 21.96 24.03 -8.22
C VAL A 352 20.75 23.90 -9.17
N PRO A 353 19.56 23.53 -8.67
CA PRO A 353 18.39 23.42 -9.53
C PRO A 353 17.89 24.82 -9.96
N ASP A 354 17.67 24.99 -11.25
CA ASP A 354 17.18 26.22 -11.88
C ASP A 354 16.01 25.91 -12.82
N VAL A 355 14.94 26.69 -12.75
CA VAL A 355 13.76 26.47 -13.60
C VAL A 355 13.65 27.60 -14.62
N ARG A 356 13.52 27.23 -15.90
CA ARG A 356 13.42 28.17 -17.02
C ARG A 356 12.29 27.79 -17.97
N GLU A 357 11.75 28.80 -18.64
CA GLU A 357 10.79 28.61 -19.70
C GLU A 357 11.49 28.00 -20.95
N LEU A 358 10.91 26.95 -21.52
CA LEU A 358 11.26 26.48 -22.85
C LEU A 358 10.44 27.27 -23.86
N ARG A 359 11.00 28.34 -24.43
CA ARG A 359 10.38 29.08 -25.52
C ARG A 359 10.37 28.20 -26.77
N ALA A 360 9.21 28.12 -27.44
CA ALA A 360 9.14 27.53 -28.77
C ALA A 360 10.07 28.36 -29.69
N GLU A 361 10.96 27.71 -30.40
CA GLU A 361 11.67 28.41 -31.46
C GLU A 361 10.63 28.98 -32.44
N PRO A 362 10.75 30.25 -32.85
CA PRO A 362 9.84 30.80 -33.82
C PRO A 362 9.93 29.97 -35.12
N PRO A 363 8.80 29.63 -35.75
CA PRO A 363 8.82 28.92 -37.02
C PRO A 363 9.46 29.84 -38.07
N GLY A 364 10.71 29.57 -38.46
CA GLY A 364 11.37 30.28 -39.57
C GLY A 364 12.78 30.80 -39.31
N ALA A 365 13.72 29.90 -38.96
CA ALA A 365 15.14 30.18 -39.13
C ALA A 365 15.78 28.97 -39.85
N MET A 366 15.27 28.65 -41.03
CA MET A 366 16.02 27.93 -42.04
C MET A 366 16.37 28.98 -43.10
N ALA A 367 17.60 29.46 -43.06
CA ALA A 367 18.27 30.12 -44.17
C ALA A 367 19.53 29.34 -44.51
#